data_7177aaf3a8c78fa035f4d40170f5099f
#
_entry.id   7177aaf3a8c78fa035f4d40170f5099f
#
_cell.length_a   1.000
_cell.length_b   1.000
_cell.length_c   1.000
_cell.angle_alpha   90.00
_cell.angle_beta   90.00
_cell.angle_gamma   90.00
#
_symmetry.space_group_name_H-M   'P 1'
#
loop_
_entity.id
_entity.type
_entity.pdbx_description
1 polymer ?
#
loop_
_entity_poly.entity_id
_entity_poly.type
_entity_poly.pdbx_seq_one_letter_code
_entity_poly.pdbx_strand_id
1 'polypeptide(L)' 'MQFEVEVYRNEAGEWVATAVEYDVSAKGLSEKEALSRIMDALAAHFKKHPAG' A
#
# COMPACT_ATOMS: atom_id res chain seq x y z
N MET A 1 1.43 15.70 5.74
CA MET A 1 0.27 14.86 5.41
C MET A 1 0.48 13.47 6.00
N GLN A 2 -0.48 13.01 6.76
CA GLN A 2 -0.38 11.70 7.39
C GLN A 2 -1.46 10.78 6.83
N PHE A 3 -1.11 9.53 6.68
CA PHE A 3 -2.08 8.51 6.29
C PHE A 3 -1.69 7.20 6.96
N GLU A 4 -2.66 6.35 7.11
CA GLU A 4 -2.47 5.08 7.79
C GLU A 4 -2.26 3.96 6.79
N VAL A 5 -1.24 3.14 7.04
CA VAL A 5 -0.99 1.94 6.26
C VAL A 5 -1.08 0.75 7.19
N GLU A 6 -1.95 -0.19 6.86
CA GLU A 6 -2.07 -1.44 7.59
C GLU A 6 -1.30 -2.52 6.85
N VAL A 7 -0.56 -3.33 7.60
CA VAL A 7 0.21 -4.42 7.01
C VAL A 7 -0.16 -5.70 7.73
N TYR A 8 -0.49 -6.73 6.96
CA TYR A 8 -0.82 -8.02 7.54
C TYR A 8 -0.44 -9.14 6.57
N ARG A 9 -0.41 -10.36 7.08
CA ARG A 9 -0.14 -11.55 6.29
C ARG A 9 -1.47 -12.26 6.02
N ASN A 10 -1.77 -12.55 4.76
CA ASN A 10 -3.01 -13.21 4.41
C ASN A 10 -2.89 -14.73 4.51
N GLU A 11 -3.97 -15.44 4.24
CA GLU A 11 -4.02 -16.90 4.33
C GLU A 11 -3.10 -17.60 3.33
N ALA A 12 -2.83 -16.96 2.22
CA ALA A 12 -1.92 -17.50 1.21
C ALA A 12 -0.46 -17.32 1.57
N GLY A 13 -0.17 -16.66 2.69
CA GLY A 13 1.20 -16.42 3.12
C GLY A 13 1.84 -15.19 2.50
N GLU A 14 1.04 -14.38 1.82
CA GLU A 14 1.53 -13.15 1.25
C GLU A 14 1.34 -11.99 2.22
N TRP A 15 2.23 -11.02 2.16
CA TRP A 15 2.08 -9.80 2.94
C TRP A 15 1.26 -8.79 2.15
N VAL A 16 0.34 -8.14 2.84
CA VAL A 16 -0.54 -7.16 2.22
C VAL A 16 -0.39 -5.84 2.96
N ALA A 17 -0.16 -4.78 2.22
CA ALA A 17 -0.13 -3.43 2.75
C ALA A 17 -1.32 -2.66 2.16
N THR A 18 -2.07 -1.97 3.00
CA THR A 18 -3.25 -1.22 2.57
C THR A 18 -3.19 0.20 3.10
N ALA A 19 -3.30 1.16 2.20
CA ALA A 19 -3.46 2.56 2.58
C ALA A 19 -4.96 2.81 2.74
N VAL A 20 -5.41 2.79 3.98
CA VAL A 20 -6.84 2.75 4.32
C VAL A 20 -7.61 3.92 3.71
N GLU A 21 -7.05 5.12 3.81
CA GLU A 21 -7.74 6.33 3.36
C GLU A 21 -7.86 6.44 1.86
N TYR A 22 -7.00 5.78 1.12
CA TYR A 22 -6.97 5.89 -0.34
C TYR A 22 -7.47 4.65 -1.05
N ASP A 23 -7.84 3.63 -0.28
CA ASP A 23 -8.32 2.35 -0.83
C ASP A 23 -7.32 1.75 -1.82
N VAL A 24 -6.06 1.86 -1.50
CA VAL A 24 -4.96 1.32 -2.31
C VAL A 24 -4.30 0.20 -1.53
N SER A 25 -4.04 -0.91 -2.17
CA SER A 25 -3.36 -2.02 -1.52
C SER A 25 -2.31 -2.64 -2.43
N ALA A 26 -1.34 -3.30 -1.83
CA ALA A 26 -0.28 -3.98 -2.55
C ALA A 26 0.12 -5.23 -1.80
N LYS A 27 0.61 -6.22 -2.53
CA LYS A 27 1.04 -7.49 -1.96
C LYS A 27 2.53 -7.70 -2.21
N GLY A 28 3.16 -8.46 -1.34
CA GLY A 28 4.56 -8.81 -1.49
C GLY A 28 4.87 -10.10 -0.78
N LEU A 29 6.07 -10.60 -1.00
CA LEU A 29 6.54 -11.83 -0.36
C LEU A 29 7.09 -11.57 1.04
N SER A 30 7.27 -10.31 1.39
CA SER A 30 7.72 -9.90 2.71
C SER A 30 7.05 -8.58 3.06
N GLU A 31 7.11 -8.24 4.35
CA GLU A 31 6.58 -6.96 4.82
C GLU A 31 7.24 -5.80 4.09
N LYS A 32 8.56 -5.86 3.97
CA LYS A 32 9.33 -4.81 3.30
C LYS A 32 8.91 -4.66 1.83
N GLU A 33 8.71 -5.78 1.16
CA GLU A 33 8.29 -5.75 -0.23
C GLU A 33 6.90 -5.18 -0.39
N ALA A 34 5.97 -5.58 0.47
CA ALA A 34 4.61 -5.04 0.43
C ALA A 34 4.60 -3.53 0.66
N LEU A 35 5.38 -3.06 1.62
CA LEU A 35 5.49 -1.63 1.88
C LEU A 35 6.10 -0.87 0.71
N SER A 36 7.13 -1.43 0.10
CA SER A 36 7.75 -0.81 -1.08
C SER A 36 6.74 -0.70 -2.23
N ARG A 37 5.99 -1.75 -2.45
CA ARG A 37 5.01 -1.78 -3.54
C ARG A 37 3.85 -0.83 -3.29
N ILE A 38 3.40 -0.70 -2.04
CA ILE A 38 2.32 0.24 -1.76
C ILE A 38 2.77 1.69 -1.92
N MET A 39 4.03 1.97 -1.61
CA MET A 39 4.56 3.32 -1.85
C MET A 39 4.54 3.67 -3.33
N ASP A 40 4.91 2.71 -4.18
CA ASP A 40 4.84 2.90 -5.63
C ASP A 40 3.40 3.07 -6.10
N ALA A 41 2.48 2.28 -5.54
CA ALA A 41 1.06 2.39 -5.89
C ALA A 41 0.48 3.74 -5.48
N LEU A 42 0.86 4.22 -4.30
CA LEU A 42 0.42 5.53 -3.82
C LEU A 42 0.97 6.66 -4.68
N ALA A 43 2.23 6.55 -5.09
CA ALA A 43 2.83 7.54 -5.97
C ALA A 43 2.07 7.63 -7.29
N ALA A 44 1.69 6.47 -7.85
CA ALA A 44 0.90 6.43 -9.08
C ALA A 44 -0.50 7.01 -8.85
N HIS A 45 -1.10 6.70 -7.69
CA HIS A 45 -2.42 7.22 -7.33
C HIS A 45 -2.41 8.74 -7.26
N PHE A 46 -1.42 9.31 -6.58
CA PHE A 46 -1.33 10.76 -6.43
C PHE A 46 -1.00 11.45 -7.76
N LYS A 47 -0.31 10.76 -8.65
CA LYS A 47 0.00 11.30 -9.96
C LYS A 47 -1.26 11.43 -10.81
N LYS A 48 -2.17 10.45 -10.72
CA LYS A 48 -3.44 10.47 -11.46
C LYS A 48 -4.47 11.38 -10.80
N HIS A 49 -4.41 11.49 -9.48
CA HIS A 49 -5.37 12.27 -8.69
C HIS A 49 -4.61 13.21 -7.78
N PRO A 50 -3.98 14.24 -8.34
CA PRO A 50 -3.21 15.16 -7.50
C PRO A 50 -4.11 15.79 -6.45
N ALA A 51 -3.64 15.72 -5.21
CA ALA A 51 -4.37 16.29 -4.09
C ALA A 51 -4.21 17.80 -4.11
N GLY A 52 -5.26 18.46 -4.15
CA GLY A 52 -5.23 19.92 -4.08
C GLY A 52 -5.60 20.58 -5.33
#